data_52947981ec454229b7ff02926f611bbc
#
_entry.id   52947981ec454229b7ff02926f611bbc
#
_cell.length_a   1.000
_cell.length_b   1.000
_cell.length_c   1.000
_cell.angle_alpha   90.00
_cell.angle_beta   90.00
_cell.angle_gamma   90.00
#
_symmetry.space_group_name_H-M   'P 1'
#
loop_
_entity.id
_entity.type
_entity.pdbx_description
1 polymer ?
#
loop_
_entity_poly.entity_id
_entity_poly.type
_entity_poly.pdbx_seq_one_letter_code
_entity_poly.pdbx_strand_id
1 'polypeptide(L)'
;MKRFAMEQLQSWKEKEKRKPMIIMGARQVGKTWLMKEFGRQFFPKVAYVSFYNNKRMSDVFEMDFDIQRILMNLNIETGVTITPGDTLIILDEIQDAPRVLESLKYFCEDAPEYHVLAAGSLLGVAIHQGVSYPVGKVELLDLYPLNFREFLCAMGEEALSGALDSKDFSIIDNFSDKYLFWLKNYYYTGGMPAVVDLFREQKDYAGVRELQKDIVRQYRGDFEKHIDAKDLPRIRMVWESIPIQLAKENKKFFFGQIKKGARSADFEIAIQWLLDCGLIYKVNRVNEPHVPLAAYKEMNVYKLFVLDVGLLGAMSDLDAMSILEGNDIFVEFKGALTEQYVLQQIISDTKYTPYYYGTEKATFEQDFMIQMGKDVVPIEVKAETNLKSQSLKCYCEKYHLQKAIRFSAKKYIDQGWMKNVPLYAVCTL
;
A
#
# COMPACT_ATOMS: atom_id res chain seq x y z
N MET A 1 12.91 12.08 3.63
CA MET A 1 11.42 12.26 3.70
C MET A 1 10.89 11.66 4.99
N LYS A 2 9.88 12.28 5.63
CA LYS A 2 9.23 11.71 6.82
C LYS A 2 8.42 10.47 6.42
N ARG A 3 8.53 9.37 7.21
CA ARG A 3 7.72 8.15 7.05
C ARG A 3 7.10 7.82 8.41
N PHE A 4 5.79 7.62 8.46
CA PHE A 4 5.09 7.29 9.72
C PHE A 4 5.42 5.88 10.21
N ALA A 5 5.86 5.00 9.33
CA ALA A 5 6.41 3.70 9.70
C ALA A 5 7.62 3.81 10.67
N MET A 6 8.30 4.97 10.72
CA MET A 6 9.38 5.23 11.66
C MET A 6 8.91 5.15 13.12
N GLU A 7 7.71 5.68 13.42
CA GLU A 7 7.10 5.63 14.75
C GLU A 7 6.76 4.19 15.18
N GLN A 8 6.34 3.36 14.21
CA GLN A 8 6.08 1.94 14.45
C GLN A 8 7.38 1.18 14.74
N LEU A 9 8.47 1.48 14.01
CA LEU A 9 9.79 0.92 14.28
C LEU A 9 10.34 1.34 15.65
N GLN A 10 10.12 2.61 16.05
CA GLN A 10 10.51 3.08 17.37
C GLN A 10 9.73 2.34 18.47
N SER A 11 8.42 2.22 18.32
CA SER A 11 7.59 1.43 19.24
C SER A 11 8.02 -0.05 19.30
N TRP A 12 8.42 -0.63 18.16
CA TRP A 12 8.96 -1.99 18.09
C TRP A 12 10.29 -2.10 18.86
N LYS A 13 11.20 -1.13 18.71
CA LYS A 13 12.49 -1.11 19.40
C LYS A 13 12.32 -1.16 20.93
N GLU A 14 11.31 -0.46 21.45
CA GLU A 14 11.04 -0.31 22.88
C GLU A 14 10.35 -1.51 23.52
N LYS A 15 9.88 -2.49 22.72
CA LYS A 15 9.20 -3.68 23.24
C LYS A 15 10.13 -4.56 24.07
N GLU A 16 9.68 -4.93 25.27
CA GLU A 16 10.40 -5.84 26.17
C GLU A 16 10.53 -7.27 25.57
N LYS A 17 9.46 -7.77 24.95
CA LYS A 17 9.42 -9.08 24.25
C LYS A 17 9.38 -8.86 22.73
N ARG A 18 10.42 -8.23 22.22
CA ARG A 18 10.57 -7.94 20.80
C ARG A 18 10.90 -9.21 20.00
N LYS A 19 10.31 -9.33 18.81
CA LYS A 19 10.69 -10.33 17.81
C LYS A 19 11.42 -9.63 16.65
N PRO A 20 12.24 -10.35 15.85
CA PRO A 20 12.71 -9.83 14.59
C PRO A 20 11.54 -9.27 13.77
N MET A 21 11.75 -8.14 13.09
CA MET A 21 10.72 -7.53 12.27
C MET A 21 11.03 -7.67 10.79
N ILE A 22 10.03 -8.03 10.02
CA ILE A 22 10.10 -8.11 8.57
C ILE A 22 9.31 -6.94 7.99
N ILE A 23 9.97 -6.11 7.16
CA ILE A 23 9.33 -5.04 6.42
C ILE A 23 8.88 -5.58 5.07
N MET A 24 7.56 -5.65 4.89
CA MET A 24 6.89 -6.08 3.67
C MET A 24 6.56 -4.87 2.78
N GLY A 25 6.34 -5.09 1.51
CA GLY A 25 5.88 -4.07 0.57
C GLY A 25 6.53 -4.19 -0.80
N ALA A 26 5.95 -3.54 -1.80
CA ALA A 26 6.41 -3.56 -3.18
C ALA A 26 7.86 -3.06 -3.33
N ARG A 27 8.46 -3.32 -4.47
CA ARG A 27 9.75 -2.70 -4.82
C ARG A 27 9.60 -1.18 -4.87
N GLN A 28 10.68 -0.46 -4.53
CA GLN A 28 10.81 1.00 -4.62
C GLN A 28 9.90 1.81 -3.66
N VAL A 29 9.21 1.17 -2.69
CA VAL A 29 8.45 1.89 -1.65
C VAL A 29 9.33 2.45 -0.52
N GLY A 30 10.66 2.18 -0.55
CA GLY A 30 11.63 2.78 0.37
C GLY A 30 12.01 1.91 1.57
N LYS A 31 11.86 0.58 1.51
CA LYS A 31 12.20 -0.35 2.62
C LYS A 31 13.65 -0.19 3.10
N THR A 32 14.61 -0.33 2.19
CA THR A 32 16.05 -0.18 2.49
C THR A 32 16.37 1.18 3.09
N TRP A 33 15.80 2.25 2.54
CA TRP A 33 15.99 3.60 3.07
C TRP A 33 15.45 3.71 4.50
N LEU A 34 14.24 3.21 4.75
CA LEU A 34 13.60 3.25 6.06
C LEU A 34 14.44 2.53 7.13
N MET A 35 14.93 1.32 6.82
CA MET A 35 15.76 0.54 7.75
C MET A 35 17.09 1.23 8.07
N LYS A 36 17.78 1.75 7.04
CA LYS A 36 19.04 2.47 7.22
C LYS A 36 18.85 3.76 8.00
N GLU A 37 17.80 4.52 7.68
CA GLU A 37 17.50 5.77 8.36
C GLU A 37 17.08 5.55 9.83
N PHE A 38 16.32 4.49 10.09
CA PHE A 38 15.99 4.06 11.45
C PHE A 38 17.26 3.70 12.24
N GLY A 39 18.15 2.91 11.63
CA GLY A 39 19.43 2.57 12.24
C GLY A 39 20.26 3.80 12.55
N ARG A 40 20.38 4.73 11.59
CA ARG A 40 21.15 5.97 11.75
C ARG A 40 20.63 6.85 12.90
N GLN A 41 19.29 6.92 13.09
CA GLN A 41 18.68 7.79 14.09
C GLN A 41 18.66 7.18 15.50
N PHE A 42 18.50 5.87 15.61
CA PHE A 42 18.13 5.22 16.86
C PHE A 42 19.16 4.21 17.39
N PHE A 43 20.25 3.96 16.66
CA PHE A 43 21.28 3.00 17.09
C PHE A 43 22.68 3.58 16.93
N PRO A 44 23.59 3.29 17.89
CA PRO A 44 25.01 3.65 17.77
C PRO A 44 25.70 2.99 16.57
N LYS A 45 25.26 1.75 16.21
CA LYS A 45 25.87 0.95 15.17
C LYS A 45 24.79 0.31 14.28
N VAL A 46 25.14 0.10 13.00
CA VAL A 46 24.29 -0.59 12.02
C VAL A 46 25.11 -1.61 11.27
N ALA A 47 24.74 -2.88 11.38
CA ALA A 47 25.28 -3.98 10.59
C ALA A 47 24.31 -4.28 9.44
N TYR A 48 24.64 -3.79 8.24
CA TYR A 48 23.79 -3.91 7.05
C TYR A 48 24.37 -4.94 6.08
N VAL A 49 23.56 -5.94 5.72
CA VAL A 49 23.87 -6.93 4.68
C VAL A 49 22.71 -6.98 3.67
N SER A 50 23.06 -6.90 2.39
CA SER A 50 22.16 -7.22 1.29
C SER A 50 22.49 -8.60 0.74
N PHE A 51 21.46 -9.43 0.55
CA PHE A 51 21.61 -10.76 -0.05
C PHE A 51 21.54 -10.76 -1.58
N TYR A 52 21.20 -9.62 -2.18
CA TYR A 52 21.23 -9.49 -3.63
C TYR A 52 22.62 -9.74 -4.20
N ASN A 53 22.75 -10.80 -5.02
CA ASN A 53 24.04 -11.26 -5.57
C ASN A 53 25.15 -11.51 -4.52
N ASN A 54 24.81 -11.79 -3.27
CA ASN A 54 25.76 -12.07 -2.19
C ASN A 54 25.76 -13.55 -1.80
N LYS A 55 26.28 -14.38 -2.68
CA LYS A 55 26.34 -15.84 -2.48
C LYS A 55 27.09 -16.20 -1.21
N ARG A 56 28.22 -15.52 -0.91
CA ARG A 56 29.04 -15.78 0.28
C ARG A 56 28.20 -15.68 1.56
N MET A 57 27.40 -14.63 1.70
CA MET A 57 26.56 -14.48 2.88
C MET A 57 25.38 -15.43 2.85
N SER A 58 24.82 -15.75 1.69
CA SER A 58 23.77 -16.79 1.57
C SER A 58 24.31 -18.15 2.06
N ASP A 59 25.50 -18.55 1.64
CA ASP A 59 26.17 -19.82 2.04
C ASP A 59 26.36 -19.90 3.56
N VAL A 60 26.54 -18.78 4.28
CA VAL A 60 26.65 -18.75 5.74
C VAL A 60 25.35 -19.26 6.41
N PHE A 61 24.19 -18.90 5.87
CA PHE A 61 22.88 -19.31 6.40
C PHE A 61 22.46 -20.71 5.90
N GLU A 62 23.05 -21.21 4.81
CA GLU A 62 22.81 -22.57 4.33
C GLU A 62 23.44 -23.64 5.23
N MET A 63 24.55 -23.34 5.93
CA MET A 63 25.28 -24.29 6.74
C MET A 63 24.46 -24.79 7.94
N ASP A 64 24.02 -23.87 8.78
CA ASP A 64 23.23 -24.11 10.00
C ASP A 64 22.65 -22.80 10.53
N PHE A 65 21.96 -22.86 11.68
CA PHE A 65 21.38 -21.70 12.37
C PHE A 65 22.09 -21.36 13.69
N ASP A 66 23.38 -21.70 13.83
CA ASP A 66 24.19 -21.25 14.96
C ASP A 66 24.33 -19.73 14.94
N ILE A 67 23.66 -19.06 15.87
CA ILE A 67 23.60 -17.59 15.93
C ILE A 67 24.98 -17.00 16.20
N GLN A 68 25.83 -17.64 17.01
CA GLN A 68 27.16 -17.09 17.31
C GLN A 68 28.03 -17.10 16.05
N ARG A 69 27.98 -18.18 15.28
CA ARG A 69 28.67 -18.31 14.01
C ARG A 69 28.12 -17.29 12.99
N ILE A 70 26.81 -17.12 12.90
CA ILE A 70 26.17 -16.14 12.03
C ILE A 70 26.62 -14.72 12.40
N LEU A 71 26.57 -14.34 13.68
CA LEU A 71 27.02 -13.03 14.15
C LEU A 71 28.49 -12.76 13.86
N MET A 72 29.37 -13.78 14.02
CA MET A 72 30.78 -13.66 13.68
C MET A 72 30.99 -13.37 12.19
N ASN A 73 30.25 -14.05 11.31
CA ASN A 73 30.31 -13.79 9.86
C ASN A 73 29.73 -12.41 9.50
N LEU A 74 28.65 -11.98 10.14
CA LEU A 74 28.10 -10.64 9.97
C LEU A 74 29.10 -9.56 10.43
N ASN A 75 29.82 -9.77 11.54
CA ASN A 75 30.87 -8.85 11.99
C ASN A 75 31.97 -8.69 10.93
N ILE A 76 32.41 -9.78 10.35
CA ILE A 76 33.46 -9.78 9.31
C ILE A 76 32.96 -9.10 8.04
N GLU A 77 31.73 -9.44 7.59
CA GLU A 77 31.15 -8.92 6.36
C GLU A 77 30.90 -7.40 6.44
N THR A 78 30.41 -6.92 7.58
CA THR A 78 30.02 -5.50 7.76
C THR A 78 31.15 -4.64 8.30
N GLY A 79 32.19 -5.24 8.88
CA GLY A 79 33.23 -4.51 9.63
C GLY A 79 32.71 -3.90 10.95
N VAL A 80 31.52 -4.28 11.41
CA VAL A 80 30.88 -3.75 12.62
C VAL A 80 30.90 -4.84 13.70
N THR A 81 31.43 -4.50 14.87
CA THR A 81 31.28 -5.37 16.06
C THR A 81 29.84 -5.28 16.55
N ILE A 82 29.07 -6.33 16.29
CA ILE A 82 27.66 -6.42 16.69
C ILE A 82 27.57 -6.68 18.19
N THR A 83 26.89 -5.80 18.90
CA THR A 83 26.69 -5.88 20.35
C THR A 83 25.20 -5.79 20.67
N PRO A 84 24.69 -6.57 21.65
CA PRO A 84 23.30 -6.51 22.06
C PRO A 84 22.87 -5.09 22.48
N GLY A 85 21.69 -4.68 22.06
CA GLY A 85 21.12 -3.36 22.38
C GLY A 85 21.66 -2.18 21.56
N ASP A 86 22.96 -2.19 21.21
CA ASP A 86 23.61 -1.05 20.53
C ASP A 86 23.62 -1.15 19.00
N THR A 87 23.50 -2.36 18.48
CA THR A 87 23.62 -2.61 17.04
C THR A 87 22.29 -3.04 16.46
N LEU A 88 21.87 -2.35 15.40
CA LEU A 88 20.78 -2.81 14.53
C LEU A 88 21.37 -3.70 13.43
N ILE A 89 20.89 -4.94 13.34
CA ILE A 89 21.17 -5.86 12.24
C ILE A 89 20.10 -5.66 11.17
N ILE A 90 20.53 -5.37 9.94
CA ILE A 90 19.66 -5.20 8.79
C ILE A 90 19.99 -6.26 7.75
N LEU A 91 19.02 -7.14 7.46
CA LEU A 91 19.08 -8.21 6.47
C LEU A 91 18.16 -7.84 5.31
N ASP A 92 18.73 -7.35 4.22
CA ASP A 92 17.97 -6.80 3.08
C ASP A 92 17.98 -7.76 1.89
N GLU A 93 16.91 -7.72 1.08
CA GLU A 93 16.67 -8.58 -0.09
C GLU A 93 16.73 -10.09 0.25
N ILE A 94 16.11 -10.47 1.39
CA ILE A 94 16.18 -11.85 1.93
C ILE A 94 15.47 -12.89 1.07
N GLN A 95 14.65 -12.49 0.06
CA GLN A 95 14.09 -13.42 -0.92
C GLN A 95 15.17 -14.13 -1.76
N ASP A 96 16.37 -13.52 -1.90
CA ASP A 96 17.51 -14.11 -2.62
C ASP A 96 18.30 -15.14 -1.77
N ALA A 97 17.96 -15.23 -0.45
CA ALA A 97 18.54 -16.19 0.49
C ALA A 97 17.46 -16.71 1.45
N PRO A 98 16.62 -17.66 1.01
CA PRO A 98 15.44 -18.12 1.77
C PRO A 98 15.73 -18.60 3.19
N ARG A 99 16.89 -19.21 3.44
CA ARG A 99 17.33 -19.66 4.76
C ARG A 99 17.52 -18.52 5.77
N VAL A 100 17.72 -17.28 5.29
CA VAL A 100 17.77 -16.09 6.15
C VAL A 100 16.41 -15.87 6.81
N LEU A 101 15.31 -16.09 6.08
CA LEU A 101 13.96 -15.98 6.65
C LEU A 101 13.75 -17.02 7.78
N GLU A 102 14.20 -18.25 7.57
CA GLU A 102 14.13 -19.31 8.60
C GLU A 102 14.97 -18.97 9.83
N SER A 103 16.14 -18.35 9.65
CA SER A 103 17.03 -17.97 10.75
C SER A 103 16.42 -16.98 11.73
N LEU A 104 15.44 -16.17 11.30
CA LEU A 104 14.76 -15.22 12.18
C LEU A 104 14.07 -15.89 13.37
N LYS A 105 13.67 -17.17 13.23
CA LYS A 105 13.15 -17.96 14.36
C LYS A 105 14.21 -18.09 15.45
N TYR A 106 15.43 -18.43 15.09
CA TYR A 106 16.53 -18.63 16.03
C TYR A 106 17.01 -17.32 16.64
N PHE A 107 17.02 -16.22 15.89
CA PHE A 107 17.19 -14.89 16.50
C PHE A 107 16.12 -14.56 17.53
N CYS A 108 14.88 -14.97 17.30
CA CYS A 108 13.78 -14.75 18.27
C CYS A 108 13.92 -15.62 19.52
N GLU A 109 14.36 -16.88 19.38
CA GLU A 109 14.37 -17.88 20.48
C GLU A 109 15.67 -17.84 21.27
N ASP A 110 16.83 -17.77 20.59
CA ASP A 110 18.15 -17.98 21.16
C ASP A 110 18.96 -16.69 21.33
N ALA A 111 18.50 -15.58 20.70
CA ALA A 111 19.23 -14.30 20.74
C ALA A 111 18.27 -13.09 20.71
N PRO A 112 17.26 -13.04 21.59
CA PRO A 112 16.23 -11.99 21.58
C PRO A 112 16.78 -10.59 21.94
N GLU A 113 17.97 -10.50 22.49
CA GLU A 113 18.66 -9.25 22.82
C GLU A 113 19.15 -8.47 21.58
N TYR A 114 19.27 -9.12 20.42
CA TYR A 114 19.65 -8.45 19.17
C TYR A 114 18.46 -7.84 18.47
N HIS A 115 18.65 -6.65 17.92
CA HIS A 115 17.66 -5.99 17.08
C HIS A 115 17.86 -6.40 15.63
N VAL A 116 16.90 -7.11 15.06
CA VAL A 116 16.97 -7.59 13.67
C VAL A 116 15.81 -7.05 12.86
N LEU A 117 16.13 -6.30 11.80
CA LEU A 117 15.20 -5.93 10.74
C LEU A 117 15.53 -6.73 9.49
N ALA A 118 14.53 -7.29 8.85
CA ALA A 118 14.67 -7.96 7.56
C ALA A 118 13.71 -7.31 6.54
N ALA A 119 14.10 -7.31 5.27
CA ALA A 119 13.23 -6.87 4.20
C ALA A 119 13.42 -7.69 2.92
N GLY A 120 12.34 -7.84 2.17
CA GLY A 120 12.36 -8.44 0.85
C GLY A 120 11.16 -7.98 0.02
N SER A 121 11.40 -7.66 -1.25
CA SER A 121 10.35 -7.12 -2.12
C SER A 121 9.44 -8.18 -2.73
N LEU A 122 9.86 -9.45 -2.73
CA LEU A 122 9.13 -10.60 -3.25
C LEU A 122 8.92 -11.67 -2.17
N LEU A 123 8.90 -11.23 -0.90
CA LEU A 123 8.83 -12.17 0.22
C LEU A 123 7.53 -12.99 0.20
N GLY A 124 6.40 -12.38 -0.17
CA GLY A 124 5.13 -13.07 -0.35
C GLY A 124 5.24 -14.22 -1.36
N VAL A 125 5.97 -14.01 -2.45
CA VAL A 125 6.21 -15.04 -3.48
C VAL A 125 7.16 -16.13 -2.95
N ALA A 126 8.24 -15.79 -2.26
CA ALA A 126 9.20 -16.73 -1.71
C ALA A 126 8.57 -17.69 -0.68
N ILE A 127 7.64 -17.21 0.12
CA ILE A 127 6.87 -18.00 1.09
C ILE A 127 6.08 -19.11 0.38
N HIS A 128 5.52 -18.86 -0.79
CA HIS A 128 4.78 -19.86 -1.57
C HIS A 128 5.67 -20.91 -2.26
N GLN A 129 6.98 -20.67 -2.35
CA GLN A 129 7.95 -21.61 -2.96
C GLN A 129 8.50 -22.66 -1.97
N GLY A 130 7.85 -22.85 -0.82
CA GLY A 130 8.20 -23.91 0.12
C GLY A 130 9.23 -23.51 1.18
N VAL A 131 9.51 -22.23 1.34
CA VAL A 131 10.34 -21.71 2.43
C VAL A 131 9.59 -21.81 3.75
N SER A 132 10.21 -22.32 4.80
CA SER A 132 9.62 -22.38 6.13
C SER A 132 9.47 -20.97 6.72
N TYR A 133 8.21 -20.52 6.84
CA TYR A 133 7.93 -19.22 7.42
C TYR A 133 7.97 -19.29 8.96
N PRO A 134 8.67 -18.37 9.65
CA PRO A 134 8.82 -18.39 11.10
C PRO A 134 7.54 -17.92 11.83
N VAL A 135 6.47 -18.72 11.74
CA VAL A 135 5.15 -18.40 12.29
C VAL A 135 5.24 -18.08 13.78
N GLY A 136 4.72 -16.94 14.17
CA GLY A 136 4.70 -16.48 15.57
C GLY A 136 6.05 -16.04 16.14
N LYS A 137 7.15 -16.07 15.35
CA LYS A 137 8.51 -15.72 15.76
C LYS A 137 9.02 -14.41 15.16
N VAL A 138 8.22 -13.77 14.31
CA VAL A 138 8.50 -12.47 13.69
C VAL A 138 7.31 -11.53 13.85
N GLU A 139 7.56 -10.24 13.75
CA GLU A 139 6.57 -9.18 13.56
C GLU A 139 6.62 -8.71 12.12
N LEU A 140 5.49 -8.23 11.61
CA LEU A 140 5.39 -7.73 10.23
C LEU A 140 5.07 -6.24 10.25
N LEU A 141 5.69 -5.51 9.33
CA LEU A 141 5.40 -4.11 9.05
C LEU A 141 5.19 -3.93 7.55
N ASP A 142 3.96 -3.58 7.17
CA ASP A 142 3.65 -3.27 5.79
C ASP A 142 4.06 -1.83 5.45
N LEU A 143 4.89 -1.69 4.42
CA LEU A 143 5.33 -0.40 3.91
C LEU A 143 4.70 -0.13 2.54
N TYR A 144 3.89 0.92 2.49
CA TYR A 144 3.19 1.39 1.29
C TYR A 144 3.96 2.55 0.61
N PRO A 145 3.61 2.95 -0.61
CA PRO A 145 3.95 4.28 -1.12
C PRO A 145 3.57 5.37 -0.11
N LEU A 146 4.19 6.55 -0.19
CA LEU A 146 3.83 7.67 0.71
C LEU A 146 2.33 7.92 0.64
N ASN A 147 1.67 7.97 1.80
CA ASN A 147 0.29 8.46 1.88
C ASN A 147 0.25 9.98 1.68
N PHE A 148 -0.94 10.57 1.59
CA PHE A 148 -1.09 12.01 1.34
C PHE A 148 -0.45 12.87 2.44
N ARG A 149 -0.52 12.45 3.71
CA ARG A 149 0.09 13.17 4.84
C ARG A 149 1.63 13.14 4.78
N GLU A 150 2.21 11.98 4.44
CA GLU A 150 3.66 11.85 4.22
C GLU A 150 4.11 12.68 3.01
N PHE A 151 3.29 12.74 1.95
CA PHE A 151 3.52 13.62 0.79
C PHE A 151 3.51 15.10 1.19
N LEU A 152 2.54 15.56 1.99
CA LEU A 152 2.53 16.93 2.51
C LEU A 152 3.81 17.25 3.28
N CYS A 153 4.24 16.35 4.16
CA CYS A 153 5.52 16.50 4.87
C CYS A 153 6.71 16.57 3.88
N ALA A 154 6.72 15.76 2.82
CA ALA A 154 7.78 15.81 1.81
C ALA A 154 7.80 17.14 1.04
N MET A 155 6.64 17.79 0.89
CA MET A 155 6.52 19.10 0.25
C MET A 155 6.80 20.30 1.17
N GLY A 156 7.15 20.06 2.44
CA GLY A 156 7.40 21.13 3.44
C GLY A 156 6.13 21.66 4.09
N GLU A 157 5.01 20.91 4.00
CA GLU A 157 3.71 21.28 4.56
C GLU A 157 3.37 20.45 5.81
N GLU A 158 4.33 20.31 6.73
CA GLU A 158 4.15 19.55 7.98
C GLU A 158 2.98 20.07 8.82
N ALA A 159 2.74 21.38 8.79
CA ALA A 159 1.63 21.98 9.51
C ALA A 159 0.27 21.53 8.97
N LEU A 160 0.13 21.40 7.65
CA LEU A 160 -1.08 20.84 7.03
C LEU A 160 -1.26 19.36 7.39
N SER A 161 -0.16 18.57 7.33
CA SER A 161 -0.19 17.17 7.75
C SER A 161 -0.60 17.03 9.21
N GLY A 162 -0.03 17.82 10.13
CA GLY A 162 -0.37 17.82 11.55
C GLY A 162 -1.81 18.28 11.85
N ALA A 163 -2.34 19.22 11.07
CA ALA A 163 -3.73 19.64 11.22
C ALA A 163 -4.72 18.50 10.92
N LEU A 164 -4.40 17.61 9.97
CA LEU A 164 -5.21 16.42 9.70
C LEU A 164 -5.22 15.44 10.88
N ASP A 165 -4.12 15.35 11.64
CA ASP A 165 -4.04 14.53 12.86
C ASP A 165 -4.99 15.00 13.96
N SER A 166 -5.22 16.31 14.05
CA SER A 166 -6.12 16.88 15.05
C SER A 166 -7.59 16.49 14.85
N LYS A 167 -7.98 16.11 13.62
CA LYS A 167 -9.37 15.86 13.19
C LYS A 167 -10.30 17.04 13.43
N ASP A 168 -9.76 18.23 13.64
CA ASP A 168 -10.52 19.48 13.83
C ASP A 168 -10.84 20.12 12.48
N PHE A 169 -12.04 19.85 11.99
CA PHE A 169 -12.50 20.39 10.71
C PHE A 169 -12.71 21.90 10.71
N SER A 170 -12.80 22.55 11.88
CA SER A 170 -12.82 24.01 11.94
C SER A 170 -11.48 24.63 11.52
N ILE A 171 -10.38 23.91 11.76
CA ILE A 171 -9.04 24.29 11.32
C ILE A 171 -8.81 23.82 9.89
N ILE A 172 -9.07 22.53 9.60
CA ILE A 172 -8.78 21.88 8.32
C ILE A 172 -9.48 22.63 7.17
N ASP A 173 -10.74 22.97 7.31
CA ASP A 173 -11.56 23.60 6.26
C ASP A 173 -11.14 25.04 5.93
N ASN A 174 -10.43 25.73 6.83
CA ASN A 174 -9.86 27.05 6.54
C ASN A 174 -8.75 27.00 5.49
N PHE A 175 -8.10 25.86 5.34
CA PHE A 175 -7.00 25.64 4.38
C PHE A 175 -7.41 24.74 3.21
N SER A 176 -8.71 24.59 2.96
CA SER A 176 -9.26 23.72 1.90
C SER A 176 -8.60 23.92 0.54
N ASP A 177 -8.34 25.18 0.14
CA ASP A 177 -7.74 25.49 -1.17
C ASP A 177 -6.29 24.96 -1.27
N LYS A 178 -5.51 25.08 -0.19
CA LYS A 178 -4.15 24.52 -0.12
C LYS A 178 -4.18 22.99 -0.17
N TYR A 179 -5.07 22.35 0.58
CA TYR A 179 -5.24 20.90 0.52
C TYR A 179 -5.64 20.41 -0.87
N LEU A 180 -6.59 21.08 -1.52
CA LEU A 180 -7.03 20.74 -2.86
C LEU A 180 -5.92 20.92 -3.90
N PHE A 181 -5.09 21.97 -3.76
CA PHE A 181 -3.90 22.16 -4.59
C PHE A 181 -2.95 20.96 -4.45
N TRP A 182 -2.58 20.58 -3.23
CA TRP A 182 -1.68 19.46 -2.99
C TRP A 182 -2.29 18.11 -3.35
N LEU A 183 -3.60 17.94 -3.16
CA LEU A 183 -4.32 16.74 -3.57
C LEU A 183 -4.26 16.49 -5.07
N LYS A 184 -4.44 17.53 -5.89
CA LYS A 184 -4.28 17.44 -7.35
C LYS A 184 -2.85 17.04 -7.72
N ASN A 185 -1.85 17.63 -7.06
CA ASN A 185 -0.45 17.24 -7.25
C ASN A 185 -0.20 15.80 -6.87
N TYR A 186 -0.76 15.33 -5.75
CA TYR A 186 -0.65 13.94 -5.33
C TYR A 186 -1.33 12.96 -6.29
N TYR A 187 -2.48 13.32 -6.87
CA TYR A 187 -3.12 12.50 -7.91
C TYR A 187 -2.22 12.26 -9.11
N TYR A 188 -1.43 13.25 -9.47
CA TYR A 188 -0.47 13.13 -10.57
C TYR A 188 0.81 12.42 -10.17
N THR A 189 1.40 12.83 -9.05
CA THR A 189 2.71 12.35 -8.57
C THR A 189 2.61 10.95 -7.95
N GLY A 190 1.52 10.68 -7.23
CA GLY A 190 1.42 9.50 -6.38
C GLY A 190 2.32 9.57 -5.15
N GLY A 191 2.53 8.42 -4.53
CA GLY A 191 3.33 8.26 -3.32
C GLY A 191 4.64 7.49 -3.53
N MET A 192 5.05 7.15 -4.75
CA MET A 192 6.33 6.46 -4.96
C MET A 192 7.50 7.35 -4.55
N PRO A 193 8.38 6.94 -3.59
CA PRO A 193 9.39 7.82 -2.99
C PRO A 193 10.28 8.55 -3.99
N ALA A 194 10.79 7.84 -5.01
CA ALA A 194 11.66 8.45 -6.04
C ALA A 194 10.91 9.51 -6.84
N VAL A 195 9.61 9.30 -7.13
CA VAL A 195 8.77 10.22 -7.88
C VAL A 195 8.45 11.47 -7.04
N VAL A 196 8.12 11.27 -5.76
CA VAL A 196 7.88 12.37 -4.81
C VAL A 196 9.13 13.21 -4.63
N ASP A 197 10.30 12.59 -4.57
CA ASP A 197 11.59 13.28 -4.41
C ASP A 197 11.93 14.13 -5.64
N LEU A 198 11.78 13.56 -6.85
CA LEU A 198 11.94 14.30 -8.11
C LEU A 198 11.00 15.50 -8.17
N PHE A 199 9.72 15.30 -7.87
CA PHE A 199 8.74 16.39 -7.86
C PHE A 199 9.05 17.45 -6.81
N ARG A 200 9.49 17.06 -5.62
CA ARG A 200 9.90 17.99 -4.56
C ARG A 200 11.02 18.91 -5.02
N GLU A 201 12.04 18.36 -5.68
CA GLU A 201 13.25 19.09 -6.08
C GLU A 201 13.04 19.94 -7.32
N GLN A 202 12.35 19.43 -8.33
CA GLN A 202 12.33 20.03 -9.66
C GLN A 202 10.98 20.62 -10.07
N LYS A 203 9.86 20.18 -9.44
CA LYS A 203 8.48 20.52 -9.86
C LYS A 203 8.22 20.21 -11.36
N ASP A 204 8.95 19.23 -11.90
CA ASP A 204 8.87 18.82 -13.30
C ASP A 204 7.85 17.69 -13.48
N TYR A 205 6.68 18.04 -14.03
CA TYR A 205 5.62 17.06 -14.29
C TYR A 205 5.99 16.08 -15.42
N ALA A 206 6.75 16.51 -16.42
CA ALA A 206 7.17 15.64 -17.51
C ALA A 206 8.15 14.58 -17.01
N GLY A 207 9.18 14.97 -16.28
CA GLY A 207 10.13 14.05 -15.65
C GLY A 207 9.46 13.11 -14.65
N VAL A 208 8.47 13.58 -13.88
CA VAL A 208 7.64 12.74 -13.00
C VAL A 208 6.97 11.62 -13.80
N ARG A 209 6.33 11.95 -14.94
CA ARG A 209 5.64 10.95 -15.77
C ARG A 209 6.60 9.96 -16.40
N GLU A 210 7.77 10.41 -16.86
CA GLU A 210 8.81 9.52 -17.38
C GLU A 210 9.28 8.54 -16.32
N LEU A 211 9.59 9.01 -15.11
CA LEU A 211 10.03 8.16 -14.01
C LEU A 211 8.96 7.15 -13.60
N GLN A 212 7.69 7.55 -13.56
CA GLN A 212 6.58 6.63 -13.29
C GLN A 212 6.47 5.54 -14.37
N LYS A 213 6.59 5.90 -15.65
CA LYS A 213 6.61 4.93 -16.75
C LYS A 213 7.80 3.96 -16.64
N ASP A 214 8.94 4.45 -16.20
CA ASP A 214 10.13 3.60 -15.96
C ASP A 214 9.90 2.63 -14.79
N ILE A 215 9.27 3.06 -13.70
CA ILE A 215 8.90 2.18 -12.58
C ILE A 215 7.94 1.08 -13.07
N VAL A 216 6.91 1.43 -13.83
CA VAL A 216 5.97 0.45 -14.42
C VAL A 216 6.70 -0.53 -15.34
N ARG A 217 7.66 -0.06 -16.15
CA ARG A 217 8.50 -0.91 -17.01
C ARG A 217 9.38 -1.84 -16.20
N GLN A 218 9.96 -1.37 -15.10
CA GLN A 218 10.80 -2.19 -14.21
C GLN A 218 9.98 -3.30 -13.53
N TYR A 219 8.74 -3.03 -13.09
CA TYR A 219 7.85 -4.07 -12.58
C TYR A 219 7.58 -5.16 -13.64
N ARG A 220 7.35 -4.76 -14.90
CA ARG A 220 7.19 -5.75 -16.00
C ARG A 220 8.46 -6.61 -16.19
N GLY A 221 9.64 -6.01 -16.05
CA GLY A 221 10.92 -6.73 -16.09
C GLY A 221 11.09 -7.72 -14.92
N ASP A 222 10.55 -7.41 -13.75
CA ASP A 222 10.55 -8.31 -12.61
C ASP A 222 9.65 -9.54 -12.83
N PHE A 223 8.53 -9.38 -13.55
CA PHE A 223 7.69 -10.52 -13.95
C PHE A 223 8.50 -11.57 -14.71
N GLU A 224 9.37 -11.13 -15.62
CA GLU A 224 10.19 -12.02 -16.46
C GLU A 224 11.24 -12.81 -15.67
N LYS A 225 11.72 -12.25 -14.55
CA LYS A 225 12.79 -12.86 -13.75
C LYS A 225 12.31 -13.90 -12.75
N HIS A 226 11.07 -13.73 -12.23
CA HIS A 226 10.61 -14.46 -11.05
C HIS A 226 9.40 -15.35 -11.32
N ILE A 227 8.92 -15.43 -12.56
CA ILE A 227 7.72 -16.17 -12.94
C ILE A 227 8.04 -17.19 -14.01
N ASP A 228 7.40 -18.34 -13.90
CA ASP A 228 7.46 -19.36 -14.95
C ASP A 228 6.93 -18.80 -16.28
N ALA A 229 7.59 -19.13 -17.39
CA ALA A 229 7.21 -18.64 -18.72
C ALA A 229 5.75 -18.93 -19.10
N LYS A 230 5.15 -19.99 -18.54
CA LYS A 230 3.74 -20.37 -18.77
C LYS A 230 2.72 -19.38 -18.14
N ASP A 231 3.07 -18.74 -17.00
CA ASP A 231 2.18 -17.86 -16.24
C ASP A 231 2.41 -16.36 -16.52
N LEU A 232 3.60 -16.03 -17.05
CA LEU A 232 3.98 -14.66 -17.40
C LEU A 232 2.95 -13.93 -18.29
N PRO A 233 2.37 -14.53 -19.37
CA PRO A 233 1.37 -13.84 -20.18
C PRO A 233 0.12 -13.49 -19.40
N ARG A 234 -0.31 -14.34 -18.44
CA ARG A 234 -1.50 -14.11 -17.62
C ARG A 234 -1.30 -12.95 -16.66
N ILE A 235 -0.12 -12.86 -16.04
CA ILE A 235 0.22 -11.75 -15.12
C ILE A 235 0.23 -10.42 -15.87
N ARG A 236 0.86 -10.37 -17.06
CA ARG A 236 0.84 -9.18 -17.91
C ARG A 236 -0.59 -8.77 -18.29
N MET A 237 -1.42 -9.73 -18.71
CA MET A 237 -2.81 -9.46 -19.07
C MET A 237 -3.61 -8.90 -17.90
N VAL A 238 -3.47 -9.47 -16.69
CA VAL A 238 -4.13 -8.93 -15.48
C VAL A 238 -3.66 -7.51 -15.22
N TRP A 239 -2.33 -7.29 -15.11
CA TRP A 239 -1.72 -6.01 -14.83
C TRP A 239 -2.18 -4.91 -15.79
N GLU A 240 -2.12 -5.16 -17.09
CA GLU A 240 -2.50 -4.20 -18.14
C GLU A 240 -4.02 -3.95 -18.21
N SER A 241 -4.84 -4.89 -17.74
CA SER A 241 -6.30 -4.73 -17.76
C SER A 241 -6.84 -3.83 -16.64
N ILE A 242 -6.09 -3.63 -15.55
CA ILE A 242 -6.59 -2.90 -14.36
C ILE A 242 -7.04 -1.48 -14.69
N PRO A 243 -6.24 -0.62 -15.38
CA PRO A 243 -6.69 0.73 -15.73
C PRO A 243 -7.95 0.72 -16.61
N ILE A 244 -8.03 -0.22 -17.54
CA ILE A 244 -9.17 -0.36 -18.46
C ILE A 244 -10.46 -0.72 -17.70
N GLN A 245 -10.34 -1.58 -16.68
CA GLN A 245 -11.49 -2.01 -15.88
C GLN A 245 -11.93 -0.95 -14.88
N LEU A 246 -10.98 -0.21 -14.30
CA LEU A 246 -11.28 0.91 -13.40
C LEU A 246 -11.93 2.11 -14.11
N ALA A 247 -11.68 2.29 -15.40
CA ALA A 247 -12.30 3.35 -16.21
C ALA A 247 -13.79 3.13 -16.48
N LYS A 248 -14.36 1.96 -16.19
CA LYS A 248 -15.77 1.66 -16.44
C LYS A 248 -16.65 2.04 -15.25
N GLU A 249 -17.94 2.25 -15.51
CA GLU A 249 -18.94 2.47 -14.46
C GLU A 249 -18.97 1.33 -13.45
N ASN A 250 -19.01 0.08 -13.96
CA ASN A 250 -18.89 -1.11 -13.12
C ASN A 250 -17.42 -1.54 -13.07
N LYS A 251 -16.77 -1.26 -11.94
CA LYS A 251 -15.36 -1.57 -11.69
C LYS A 251 -15.09 -2.99 -11.19
N LYS A 252 -16.11 -3.86 -11.15
CA LYS A 252 -15.93 -5.28 -10.89
C LYS A 252 -14.97 -5.88 -11.90
N PHE A 253 -14.03 -6.71 -11.42
CA PHE A 253 -13.06 -7.35 -12.29
C PHE A 253 -13.71 -8.43 -13.16
N PHE A 254 -13.67 -8.24 -14.47
CA PHE A 254 -14.26 -9.15 -15.46
C PHE A 254 -13.18 -9.86 -16.28
N PHE A 255 -13.07 -11.15 -16.12
CA PHE A 255 -12.10 -11.98 -16.87
C PHE A 255 -12.36 -11.98 -18.38
N GLY A 256 -13.61 -11.90 -18.80
CA GLY A 256 -13.99 -11.81 -20.21
C GLY A 256 -13.46 -10.55 -20.93
N GLN A 257 -13.04 -9.53 -20.21
CA GLN A 257 -12.39 -8.34 -20.78
C GLN A 257 -10.90 -8.57 -21.05
N ILE A 258 -10.28 -9.49 -20.33
CA ILE A 258 -8.89 -9.86 -20.56
C ILE A 258 -8.81 -10.73 -21.82
N LYS A 259 -9.69 -11.74 -21.90
CA LYS A 259 -9.76 -12.68 -23.03
C LYS A 259 -11.16 -13.27 -23.12
N LYS A 260 -11.72 -13.34 -24.32
CA LYS A 260 -13.03 -13.96 -24.55
C LYS A 260 -13.04 -15.41 -24.04
N GLY A 261 -13.99 -15.74 -23.17
CA GLY A 261 -14.13 -17.06 -22.56
C GLY A 261 -13.19 -17.34 -21.39
N ALA A 262 -12.42 -16.36 -20.92
CA ALA A 262 -11.56 -16.50 -19.75
C ALA A 262 -12.37 -16.75 -18.47
N ARG A 263 -11.85 -17.63 -17.61
CA ARG A 263 -12.44 -18.01 -16.32
C ARG A 263 -11.53 -17.53 -15.17
N SER A 264 -12.10 -17.36 -13.99
CA SER A 264 -11.37 -16.99 -12.77
C SER A 264 -10.17 -17.91 -12.52
N ALA A 265 -10.37 -19.22 -12.59
CA ALA A 265 -9.33 -20.21 -12.37
C ALA A 265 -8.09 -20.06 -13.27
N ASP A 266 -8.25 -19.46 -14.46
CA ASP A 266 -7.14 -19.26 -15.39
C ASP A 266 -6.16 -18.18 -14.93
N PHE A 267 -6.60 -17.28 -14.02
CA PHE A 267 -5.87 -16.09 -13.60
C PHE A 267 -5.62 -15.99 -12.09
N GLU A 268 -6.06 -16.96 -11.29
CA GLU A 268 -5.93 -16.93 -9.83
C GLU A 268 -4.46 -16.82 -9.39
N ILE A 269 -3.58 -17.63 -9.99
CA ILE A 269 -2.14 -17.59 -9.69
C ILE A 269 -1.56 -16.22 -10.06
N ALA A 270 -1.97 -15.66 -11.20
CA ALA A 270 -1.49 -14.37 -11.67
C ALA A 270 -1.91 -13.23 -10.72
N ILE A 271 -3.16 -13.23 -10.28
CA ILE A 271 -3.68 -12.24 -9.33
C ILE A 271 -3.02 -12.40 -7.97
N GLN A 272 -2.89 -13.64 -7.48
CA GLN A 272 -2.24 -13.90 -6.20
C GLN A 272 -0.79 -13.42 -6.22
N TRP A 273 -0.05 -13.70 -7.29
CA TRP A 273 1.33 -13.25 -7.44
C TRP A 273 1.45 -11.72 -7.37
N LEU A 274 0.58 -10.98 -8.07
CA LEU A 274 0.57 -9.52 -8.03
C LEU A 274 0.22 -8.97 -6.64
N LEU A 275 -0.67 -9.66 -5.90
CA LEU A 275 -1.01 -9.34 -4.51
C LEU A 275 0.18 -9.56 -3.58
N ASP A 276 0.86 -10.71 -3.71
CA ASP A 276 2.00 -11.09 -2.87
C ASP A 276 3.21 -10.16 -3.10
N CYS A 277 3.34 -9.61 -4.31
CA CYS A 277 4.33 -8.57 -4.62
C CYS A 277 3.93 -7.16 -4.09
N GLY A 278 2.70 -6.99 -3.60
CA GLY A 278 2.16 -5.70 -3.17
C GLY A 278 1.91 -4.71 -4.31
N LEU A 279 1.81 -5.19 -5.56
CA LEU A 279 1.62 -4.34 -6.74
C LEU A 279 0.16 -3.96 -6.99
N ILE A 280 -0.76 -4.74 -6.44
CA ILE A 280 -2.20 -4.52 -6.54
C ILE A 280 -2.90 -4.71 -5.20
N TYR A 281 -4.05 -4.09 -5.06
CA TYR A 281 -5.00 -4.30 -3.97
C TYR A 281 -6.26 -4.97 -4.47
N LYS A 282 -6.78 -5.92 -3.69
CA LYS A 282 -8.03 -6.63 -3.97
C LYS A 282 -9.09 -6.21 -2.97
N VAL A 283 -10.18 -5.63 -3.46
CA VAL A 283 -11.34 -5.22 -2.67
C VAL A 283 -12.49 -6.16 -2.98
N ASN A 284 -12.86 -7.02 -2.03
CA ASN A 284 -13.93 -8.00 -2.23
C ASN A 284 -15.31 -7.36 -2.05
N ARG A 285 -16.28 -7.88 -2.83
CA ARG A 285 -17.70 -7.59 -2.60
C ARG A 285 -18.17 -8.25 -1.31
N VAL A 286 -19.07 -7.59 -0.59
CA VAL A 286 -19.89 -8.19 0.45
C VAL A 286 -21.33 -8.32 -0.06
N ASN A 287 -21.98 -9.44 0.24
CA ASN A 287 -23.36 -9.68 -0.17
C ASN A 287 -24.37 -9.03 0.79
N GLU A 288 -24.00 -8.85 2.05
CA GLU A 288 -24.84 -8.21 3.07
C GLU A 288 -24.00 -7.33 4.01
N PRO A 289 -24.54 -6.18 4.47
CA PRO A 289 -23.82 -5.24 5.32
C PRO A 289 -23.97 -5.60 6.81
N HIS A 290 -23.55 -6.81 7.19
CA HIS A 290 -23.61 -7.27 8.58
C HIS A 290 -22.21 -7.41 9.19
N VAL A 291 -22.14 -7.34 10.53
CA VAL A 291 -20.90 -7.53 11.30
C VAL A 291 -20.77 -9.02 11.68
N PRO A 292 -19.58 -9.62 11.47
CA PRO A 292 -18.35 -9.03 10.89
C PRO A 292 -18.40 -9.04 9.36
N LEU A 293 -18.05 -7.92 8.71
CA LEU A 293 -18.07 -7.78 7.25
C LEU A 293 -17.28 -8.88 6.53
N ALA A 294 -16.18 -9.32 7.13
CA ALA A 294 -15.35 -10.38 6.56
C ALA A 294 -16.08 -11.70 6.33
N ALA A 295 -17.13 -12.00 7.13
CA ALA A 295 -17.92 -13.23 7.00
C ALA A 295 -18.87 -13.20 5.79
N TYR A 296 -19.19 -12.02 5.31
CA TYR A 296 -20.09 -11.81 4.16
C TYR A 296 -19.34 -11.54 2.85
N LYS A 297 -18.02 -11.73 2.87
CA LYS A 297 -17.15 -11.54 1.71
C LYS A 297 -17.38 -12.61 0.63
N GLU A 298 -17.57 -12.17 -0.59
CA GLU A 298 -17.58 -13.06 -1.76
C GLU A 298 -16.15 -13.22 -2.29
N MET A 299 -15.67 -14.47 -2.37
CA MET A 299 -14.28 -14.76 -2.74
C MET A 299 -13.98 -14.45 -4.22
N ASN A 300 -14.97 -14.67 -5.10
CA ASN A 300 -14.80 -14.60 -6.55
C ASN A 300 -15.30 -13.29 -7.17
N VAL A 301 -15.74 -12.34 -6.35
CA VAL A 301 -16.26 -11.05 -6.82
C VAL A 301 -15.49 -9.93 -6.14
N TYR A 302 -14.72 -9.19 -6.93
CA TYR A 302 -13.82 -8.16 -6.40
C TYR A 302 -13.50 -7.10 -7.44
N LYS A 303 -12.96 -5.99 -6.96
CA LYS A 303 -12.27 -4.95 -7.73
C LYS A 303 -10.76 -5.11 -7.54
N LEU A 304 -9.96 -4.81 -8.56
CA LEU A 304 -8.51 -4.72 -8.46
C LEU A 304 -8.07 -3.27 -8.68
N PHE A 305 -7.15 -2.83 -7.83
CA PHE A 305 -6.56 -1.50 -7.88
C PHE A 305 -5.04 -1.62 -7.93
N VAL A 306 -4.37 -0.64 -8.50
CA VAL A 306 -2.90 -0.55 -8.50
C VAL A 306 -2.40 -0.06 -7.15
N LEU A 307 -1.14 -0.32 -6.80
CA LEU A 307 -0.57 0.10 -5.51
C LEU A 307 -0.52 1.63 -5.32
N ASP A 308 -0.51 2.41 -6.41
CA ASP A 308 -0.29 3.85 -6.36
C ASP A 308 -1.08 4.60 -7.43
N VAL A 309 -1.68 5.74 -7.05
CA VAL A 309 -2.50 6.57 -7.93
C VAL A 309 -1.71 7.21 -9.07
N GLY A 310 -0.46 7.62 -8.82
CA GLY A 310 0.42 8.18 -9.84
C GLY A 310 0.81 7.15 -10.90
N LEU A 311 1.07 5.90 -10.46
CA LEU A 311 1.34 4.79 -11.39
C LEU A 311 0.10 4.41 -12.21
N LEU A 312 -1.11 4.46 -11.62
CA LEU A 312 -2.35 4.28 -12.38
C LEU A 312 -2.48 5.33 -13.49
N GLY A 313 -2.17 6.60 -13.17
CA GLY A 313 -2.14 7.70 -14.14
C GLY A 313 -1.12 7.45 -15.25
N ALA A 314 0.07 6.93 -14.92
CA ALA A 314 1.10 6.60 -15.90
C ALA A 314 0.73 5.43 -16.81
N MET A 315 0.09 4.39 -16.25
CA MET A 315 -0.43 3.24 -17.00
C MET A 315 -1.56 3.62 -17.96
N SER A 316 -2.24 4.73 -17.69
CA SER A 316 -3.34 5.27 -18.49
C SER A 316 -2.92 6.41 -19.44
N ASP A 317 -1.61 6.68 -19.55
CA ASP A 317 -1.05 7.80 -20.32
C ASP A 317 -1.67 9.17 -20.00
N LEU A 318 -2.07 9.38 -18.74
CA LEU A 318 -2.73 10.61 -18.32
C LEU A 318 -1.75 11.79 -18.31
N ASP A 319 -2.15 12.88 -18.96
CA ASP A 319 -1.39 14.12 -18.99
C ASP A 319 -1.59 14.97 -17.72
N ALA A 320 -0.58 15.76 -17.35
CA ALA A 320 -0.59 16.63 -16.19
C ALA A 320 -1.70 17.69 -16.26
N MET A 321 -1.88 18.31 -17.43
CA MET A 321 -2.86 19.37 -17.64
C MET A 321 -4.29 18.88 -17.38
N SER A 322 -4.58 17.63 -17.75
CA SER A 322 -5.89 17.02 -17.52
C SER A 322 -6.25 16.94 -16.02
N ILE A 323 -5.26 16.69 -15.16
CA ILE A 323 -5.48 16.59 -13.70
C ILE A 323 -5.49 17.97 -13.05
N LEU A 324 -4.56 18.84 -13.43
CA LEU A 324 -4.35 20.13 -12.77
C LEU A 324 -5.41 21.18 -13.14
N GLU A 325 -5.77 21.25 -14.42
CA GLU A 325 -6.73 22.25 -14.93
C GLU A 325 -8.18 21.78 -14.87
N GLY A 326 -8.43 20.48 -14.83
CA GLY A 326 -9.78 19.92 -14.61
C GLY A 326 -10.72 20.09 -15.79
N ASN A 327 -10.25 19.81 -17.02
CA ASN A 327 -11.07 19.85 -18.23
C ASN A 327 -12.15 18.76 -18.24
N ASP A 328 -13.30 19.05 -18.84
CA ASP A 328 -14.47 18.15 -18.92
C ASP A 328 -14.18 16.79 -19.58
N ILE A 329 -13.14 16.69 -20.41
CA ILE A 329 -12.68 15.46 -21.06
C ILE A 329 -12.15 14.42 -20.05
N PHE A 330 -11.78 14.88 -18.86
CA PHE A 330 -11.20 14.02 -17.80
C PHE A 330 -12.24 13.41 -16.85
N VAL A 331 -13.51 13.79 -16.97
CA VAL A 331 -14.57 13.49 -15.98
C VAL A 331 -14.74 12.00 -15.70
N GLU A 332 -14.71 11.13 -16.72
CA GLU A 332 -14.91 9.68 -16.54
C GLU A 332 -13.78 9.01 -15.77
N PHE A 333 -12.52 9.28 -16.13
CA PHE A 333 -11.37 8.68 -15.46
C PHE A 333 -11.06 9.30 -14.09
N LYS A 334 -11.53 10.53 -13.84
CA LYS A 334 -11.42 11.21 -12.55
C LYS A 334 -12.06 10.41 -11.41
N GLY A 335 -13.19 9.75 -11.66
CA GLY A 335 -13.82 8.83 -10.72
C GLY A 335 -12.91 7.65 -10.35
N ALA A 336 -12.25 7.04 -11.35
CA ALA A 336 -11.32 5.93 -11.13
C ALA A 336 -10.10 6.35 -10.28
N LEU A 337 -9.49 7.49 -10.60
CA LEU A 337 -8.37 8.03 -9.81
C LEU A 337 -8.78 8.38 -8.37
N THR A 338 -9.97 8.96 -8.19
CA THR A 338 -10.45 9.34 -6.86
C THR A 338 -10.72 8.11 -5.99
N GLU A 339 -11.32 7.05 -6.52
CA GLU A 339 -11.50 5.80 -5.79
C GLU A 339 -10.16 5.12 -5.51
N GLN A 340 -9.24 5.08 -6.49
CA GLN A 340 -7.88 4.58 -6.30
C GLN A 340 -7.16 5.31 -5.16
N TYR A 341 -7.25 6.64 -5.14
CA TYR A 341 -6.67 7.46 -4.08
C TYR A 341 -7.29 7.16 -2.71
N VAL A 342 -8.64 7.16 -2.62
CA VAL A 342 -9.34 6.88 -1.35
C VAL A 342 -8.96 5.50 -0.81
N LEU A 343 -8.93 4.48 -1.68
CA LEU A 343 -8.49 3.14 -1.29
C LEU A 343 -7.06 3.15 -0.76
N GLN A 344 -6.14 3.79 -1.48
CA GLN A 344 -4.73 3.88 -1.10
C GLN A 344 -4.58 4.54 0.29
N GLN A 345 -5.34 5.61 0.57
CA GLN A 345 -5.31 6.24 1.90
C GLN A 345 -5.94 5.35 2.97
N ILE A 346 -7.06 4.67 2.71
CA ILE A 346 -7.67 3.75 3.68
C ILE A 346 -6.67 2.66 4.08
N ILE A 347 -5.98 2.05 3.11
CA ILE A 347 -5.04 0.95 3.36
C ILE A 347 -3.76 1.44 4.06
N SER A 348 -3.21 2.59 3.66
CA SER A 348 -1.90 3.05 4.14
C SER A 348 -1.95 3.91 5.40
N ASP A 349 -3.10 4.51 5.72
CA ASP A 349 -3.23 5.50 6.79
C ASP A 349 -4.35 5.20 7.79
N THR A 350 -5.02 4.05 7.65
CA THR A 350 -6.04 3.59 8.59
C THR A 350 -5.88 2.12 8.95
N LYS A 351 -6.64 1.66 9.95
CA LYS A 351 -6.69 0.25 10.35
C LYS A 351 -7.83 -0.54 9.72
N TYR A 352 -8.60 0.08 8.82
CA TYR A 352 -9.81 -0.53 8.28
C TYR A 352 -9.52 -1.34 7.02
N THR A 353 -10.15 -2.52 6.92
CA THR A 353 -10.16 -3.33 5.70
C THR A 353 -11.32 -2.87 4.82
N PRO A 354 -11.07 -2.38 3.61
CA PRO A 354 -12.12 -1.97 2.69
C PRO A 354 -12.75 -3.17 1.97
N TYR A 355 -14.07 -3.13 1.86
CA TYR A 355 -14.90 -3.97 1.02
C TYR A 355 -15.71 -3.07 0.09
N TYR A 356 -16.53 -3.62 -0.81
CA TYR A 356 -17.55 -2.86 -1.54
C TYR A 356 -18.87 -3.63 -1.57
N TYR A 357 -19.95 -2.94 -1.89
CA TYR A 357 -21.25 -3.57 -2.12
C TYR A 357 -21.71 -3.30 -3.54
N GLY A 358 -22.32 -4.30 -4.18
CA GLY A 358 -22.92 -4.15 -5.49
C GLY A 358 -23.90 -5.26 -5.78
N THR A 359 -24.95 -4.94 -6.52
CA THR A 359 -25.94 -5.94 -7.00
C THR A 359 -25.42 -6.64 -8.25
N GLU A 360 -25.90 -7.85 -8.52
CA GLU A 360 -25.49 -8.62 -9.71
C GLU A 360 -25.79 -7.87 -11.02
N LYS A 361 -26.90 -7.13 -11.07
CA LYS A 361 -27.32 -6.32 -12.23
C LYS A 361 -26.65 -4.96 -12.31
N ALA A 362 -25.69 -4.66 -11.44
CA ALA A 362 -24.98 -3.38 -11.36
C ALA A 362 -25.88 -2.13 -11.26
N THR A 363 -27.13 -2.29 -10.84
CA THR A 363 -28.09 -1.19 -10.69
C THR A 363 -27.85 -0.36 -9.42
N PHE A 364 -27.03 -0.86 -8.51
CA PHE A 364 -26.72 -0.23 -7.24
C PHE A 364 -25.35 -0.68 -6.75
N GLU A 365 -24.50 0.28 -6.44
CA GLU A 365 -23.14 0.05 -5.92
C GLU A 365 -22.81 1.06 -4.82
N GLN A 366 -22.07 0.61 -3.79
CA GLN A 366 -21.35 1.44 -2.83
C GLN A 366 -19.87 1.27 -3.08
N ASP A 367 -19.15 2.37 -3.26
CA ASP A 367 -17.75 2.36 -3.69
C ASP A 367 -16.89 1.58 -2.70
N PHE A 368 -17.06 1.86 -1.39
CA PHE A 368 -16.42 1.09 -0.32
C PHE A 368 -17.36 0.85 0.85
N MET A 369 -16.97 -0.11 1.69
CA MET A 369 -17.60 -0.41 2.97
C MET A 369 -16.51 -0.77 3.97
N ILE A 370 -16.61 -0.24 5.18
CA ILE A 370 -15.70 -0.55 6.28
C ILE A 370 -16.49 -0.94 7.53
N GLN A 371 -15.85 -1.68 8.42
CA GLN A 371 -16.40 -1.97 9.73
C GLN A 371 -15.73 -1.07 10.78
N MET A 372 -16.51 -0.23 11.45
CA MET A 372 -16.07 0.63 12.55
C MET A 372 -16.66 0.12 13.88
N GLY A 373 -15.92 -0.77 14.54
CA GLY A 373 -16.43 -1.45 15.74
C GLY A 373 -17.65 -2.33 15.43
N LYS A 374 -18.81 -1.97 15.96
CA LYS A 374 -20.08 -2.68 15.71
C LYS A 374 -20.88 -2.12 14.51
N ASP A 375 -20.43 -1.05 13.89
CA ASP A 375 -21.13 -0.39 12.81
C ASP A 375 -20.54 -0.77 11.46
N VAL A 376 -21.40 -1.05 10.48
CA VAL A 376 -21.04 -1.10 9.06
C VAL A 376 -21.24 0.29 8.48
N VAL A 377 -20.20 0.83 7.89
CA VAL A 377 -20.19 2.19 7.35
C VAL A 377 -19.96 2.13 5.84
N PRO A 378 -21.01 2.39 5.03
CA PRO A 378 -20.86 2.55 3.59
C PRO A 378 -20.18 3.88 3.27
N ILE A 379 -19.34 3.85 2.24
CA ILE A 379 -18.54 4.99 1.77
C ILE A 379 -18.87 5.24 0.30
N GLU A 380 -19.30 6.45 0.00
CA GLU A 380 -19.49 6.97 -1.35
C GLU A 380 -18.33 7.92 -1.69
N VAL A 381 -17.75 7.78 -2.87
CA VAL A 381 -16.65 8.62 -3.35
C VAL A 381 -17.14 9.47 -4.50
N LYS A 382 -17.03 10.78 -4.36
CA LYS A 382 -17.41 11.77 -5.39
C LYS A 382 -16.20 12.61 -5.80
N ALA A 383 -15.82 12.50 -7.05
CA ALA A 383 -14.73 13.31 -7.61
C ALA A 383 -15.08 14.81 -7.73
N GLU A 384 -16.38 15.13 -7.68
CA GLU A 384 -16.93 16.45 -7.91
C GLU A 384 -17.63 17.05 -6.68
N THR A 385 -18.15 18.26 -6.88
CA THR A 385 -18.89 19.00 -5.87
C THR A 385 -20.41 18.68 -5.83
N ASN A 386 -20.90 17.81 -6.72
CA ASN A 386 -22.30 17.40 -6.72
C ASN A 386 -22.59 16.44 -5.56
N LEU A 387 -23.47 16.86 -4.66
CA LEU A 387 -23.72 16.19 -3.38
C LEU A 387 -25.01 15.35 -3.35
N LYS A 388 -25.58 14.98 -4.49
CA LYS A 388 -26.74 14.08 -4.51
C LYS A 388 -26.27 12.67 -4.12
N SER A 389 -26.71 12.16 -2.96
CA SER A 389 -26.40 10.80 -2.44
C SER A 389 -27.68 10.01 -2.19
N GLN A 390 -28.60 10.05 -3.15
CA GLN A 390 -29.89 9.36 -3.02
C GLN A 390 -29.69 7.83 -2.93
N SER A 391 -28.76 7.30 -3.70
CA SER A 391 -28.41 5.87 -3.65
C SER A 391 -27.90 5.46 -2.28
N LEU A 392 -26.94 6.21 -1.71
CA LEU A 392 -26.39 5.95 -0.39
C LEU A 392 -27.48 6.02 0.69
N LYS A 393 -28.38 7.02 0.61
CA LYS A 393 -29.50 7.18 1.55
C LYS A 393 -30.45 5.98 1.50
N CYS A 394 -30.91 5.59 0.30
CA CYS A 394 -31.76 4.42 0.13
C CYS A 394 -31.12 3.13 0.64
N TYR A 395 -29.77 2.99 0.48
CA TYR A 395 -29.03 1.86 1.02
C TYR A 395 -29.03 1.83 2.55
N CYS A 396 -28.74 2.97 3.17
CA CYS A 396 -28.75 3.09 4.63
C CYS A 396 -30.14 2.81 5.20
N GLU A 397 -31.20 3.33 4.57
CA GLU A 397 -32.58 3.07 4.98
C GLU A 397 -32.96 1.59 4.86
N LYS A 398 -32.61 0.94 3.73
CA LYS A 398 -32.89 -0.48 3.47
C LYS A 398 -32.25 -1.41 4.51
N TYR A 399 -31.01 -1.12 4.93
CA TYR A 399 -30.25 -1.96 5.85
C TYR A 399 -30.18 -1.41 7.27
N HIS A 400 -30.94 -0.35 7.56
CA HIS A 400 -31.00 0.33 8.88
C HIS A 400 -29.62 0.77 9.40
N LEU A 401 -28.74 1.22 8.47
CA LEU A 401 -27.41 1.70 8.82
C LEU A 401 -27.49 3.13 9.36
N GLN A 402 -26.87 3.37 10.51
CA GLN A 402 -26.97 4.65 11.23
C GLN A 402 -25.88 5.64 10.82
N LYS A 403 -24.86 5.20 10.12
CA LYS A 403 -23.69 5.99 9.74
C LYS A 403 -23.32 5.72 8.29
N ALA A 404 -22.98 6.78 7.58
CA ALA A 404 -22.42 6.73 6.25
C ALA A 404 -21.35 7.81 6.09
N ILE A 405 -20.42 7.62 5.16
CA ILE A 405 -19.41 8.60 4.82
C ILE A 405 -19.47 8.87 3.32
N ARG A 406 -19.33 10.13 2.96
CA ARG A 406 -19.09 10.53 1.59
C ARG A 406 -17.80 11.31 1.53
N PHE A 407 -16.87 10.87 0.70
CA PHE A 407 -15.69 11.64 0.35
C PHE A 407 -15.97 12.52 -0.87
N SER A 408 -15.68 13.80 -0.77
CA SER A 408 -15.85 14.73 -1.90
C SER A 408 -14.85 15.89 -1.84
N ALA A 409 -14.78 16.71 -2.89
CA ALA A 409 -13.96 17.91 -2.88
C ALA A 409 -14.52 19.04 -2.00
N LYS A 410 -15.69 18.87 -1.41
CA LYS A 410 -16.30 19.87 -0.50
C LYS A 410 -15.78 19.76 0.92
N LYS A 411 -15.90 20.84 1.66
CA LYS A 411 -15.61 20.95 3.10
C LYS A 411 -16.44 19.95 3.91
N TYR A 412 -16.04 19.74 5.15
CA TYR A 412 -16.75 18.86 6.07
C TYR A 412 -18.19 19.31 6.32
N ILE A 413 -19.12 18.37 6.28
CA ILE A 413 -20.55 18.62 6.60
C ILE A 413 -21.08 17.39 7.37
N ASP A 414 -21.57 17.60 8.57
CA ASP A 414 -22.28 16.56 9.31
C ASP A 414 -23.79 16.71 9.06
N GLN A 415 -24.42 15.69 8.49
CA GLN A 415 -25.85 15.63 8.20
C GLN A 415 -26.59 14.70 9.18
N GLY A 416 -25.96 14.31 10.29
CA GLY A 416 -26.47 13.36 11.26
C GLY A 416 -26.30 11.90 10.80
N TRP A 417 -27.03 11.46 9.79
CA TRP A 417 -26.94 10.10 9.25
C TRP A 417 -25.70 9.87 8.35
N MET A 418 -25.15 10.92 7.77
CA MET A 418 -23.99 10.87 6.87
C MET A 418 -23.06 12.05 7.14
N LYS A 419 -21.76 11.77 7.09
CA LYS A 419 -20.71 12.79 7.12
C LYS A 419 -20.11 12.97 5.73
N ASN A 420 -20.10 14.20 5.22
CA ASN A 420 -19.24 14.55 4.08
C ASN A 420 -17.88 14.90 4.62
N VAL A 421 -16.88 14.10 4.28
CA VAL A 421 -15.47 14.31 4.66
C VAL A 421 -14.71 14.76 3.41
N PRO A 422 -13.89 15.81 3.49
CA PRO A 422 -13.05 16.21 2.37
C PRO A 422 -12.13 15.10 1.90
N LEU A 423 -11.92 14.95 0.58
CA LEU A 423 -11.02 13.94 0.01
C LEU A 423 -9.61 13.99 0.61
N TYR A 424 -9.10 15.17 0.92
CA TYR A 424 -7.78 15.32 1.54
C TYR A 424 -7.72 14.87 3.01
N ALA A 425 -8.85 14.53 3.61
CA ALA A 425 -8.96 14.14 5.01
C ALA A 425 -9.41 12.67 5.21
N VAL A 426 -9.14 11.77 4.25
CA VAL A 426 -9.45 10.31 4.39
C VAL A 426 -8.80 9.71 5.63
N CYS A 427 -7.61 10.17 6.01
CA CYS A 427 -6.89 9.73 7.22
C CYS A 427 -7.65 9.98 8.53
N THR A 428 -8.69 10.81 8.53
CA THR A 428 -9.49 11.12 9.74
C THR A 428 -10.54 10.05 10.08
N LEU A 429 -10.64 8.99 9.27
CA LEU A 429 -11.51 7.81 9.50
C LEU A 429 -11.36 7.18 10.89
#